data_872171af2fbef55566bcff12396763df
#
_entry.id   872171af2fbef55566bcff12396763df
#
_cell.length_a   1.000
_cell.length_b   1.000
_cell.length_c   1.000
_cell.angle_alpha   90.00
_cell.angle_beta   90.00
_cell.angle_gamma   90.00
#
_symmetry.space_group_name_H-M   'P 1'
#
loop_
_entity.id
_entity.type
_entity.pdbx_description
1 polymer ?
#
loop_
_entity_poly.entity_id
_entity_poly.type
_entity_poly.pdbx_seq_one_letter_code
_entity_poly.pdbx_strand_id
1 'polypeptide(L)'
;MKVASGNVLWRQRKRNWCRTPFTFTVYTLTDRELSVKTGILNERFNLIKLFRIVDISVERTFLQRIFGMSTLVLNTRDQSSGNGVVALKNVINGFEVRQVLQEAVDASRKENGMSAREFLGGPGGQEFGPGSDGLDVYGFDAGAYADGQ
;
A
#
# COMPACT_ATOMS: atom_id res chain seq x y z
N MET A 1 15.19 -19.53 14.58
CA MET A 1 15.06 -18.66 13.39
C MET A 1 14.54 -17.31 13.87
N LYS A 2 15.41 -16.28 13.90
CA LYS A 2 14.99 -14.92 14.35
C LYS A 2 14.09 -14.33 13.28
N VAL A 3 12.80 -14.26 13.57
CA VAL A 3 11.81 -13.60 12.75
C VAL A 3 11.76 -12.15 13.18
N ALA A 4 12.00 -11.25 12.22
CA ALA A 4 11.83 -9.81 12.28
C ALA A 4 12.50 -9.07 13.44
N SER A 5 13.55 -8.35 13.10
CA SER A 5 14.23 -7.37 13.96
C SER A 5 13.36 -6.10 14.03
N GLY A 6 12.28 -6.12 14.81
CA GLY A 6 11.39 -4.97 15.00
C GLY A 6 10.38 -5.23 16.12
N ASN A 7 9.78 -4.17 16.66
CA ASN A 7 8.72 -4.29 17.63
C ASN A 7 7.45 -4.84 16.96
N VAL A 8 6.84 -5.87 17.56
CA VAL A 8 5.60 -6.43 17.06
C VAL A 8 4.45 -5.51 17.46
N LEU A 9 3.83 -4.85 16.48
CA LEU A 9 2.68 -3.97 16.68
C LEU A 9 1.37 -4.76 16.72
N TRP A 10 1.28 -5.78 15.89
CA TRP A 10 0.09 -6.61 15.83
C TRP A 10 0.43 -8.01 15.34
N ARG A 11 -0.23 -9.02 15.92
CA ARG A 11 -0.12 -10.42 15.50
C ARG A 11 -1.45 -11.12 15.59
N GLN A 12 -1.85 -11.76 14.51
CA GLN A 12 -3.10 -12.51 14.47
C GLN A 12 -2.95 -13.78 13.63
N ARG A 13 -3.60 -14.85 14.09
CA ARG A 13 -3.80 -16.06 13.29
C ARG A 13 -5.04 -15.88 12.42
N LYS A 14 -4.94 -16.17 11.12
CA LYS A 14 -6.10 -16.21 10.22
C LYS A 14 -7.17 -17.09 10.83
N ARG A 15 -8.43 -16.66 10.81
CA ARG A 15 -9.57 -17.46 11.25
C ARG A 15 -10.17 -18.21 10.08
N ASN A 16 -10.84 -19.37 10.39
CA ASN A 16 -11.66 -20.06 9.41
C ASN A 16 -12.98 -19.30 9.22
N TRP A 17 -13.81 -19.68 8.25
CA TRP A 17 -15.11 -19.05 7.99
C TRP A 17 -16.03 -19.02 9.22
N CYS A 18 -15.94 -20.00 10.13
CA CYS A 18 -16.68 -20.07 11.40
C CYS A 18 -15.97 -19.37 12.57
N ARG A 19 -14.99 -18.49 12.34
CA ARG A 19 -14.17 -17.83 13.37
C ARG A 19 -13.31 -18.79 14.20
N THR A 20 -13.19 -20.06 13.84
CA THR A 20 -12.34 -21.03 14.52
C THR A 20 -10.86 -20.84 14.18
N PRO A 21 -9.91 -21.09 15.12
CA PRO A 21 -8.48 -20.84 14.91
C PRO A 21 -7.76 -21.96 14.14
N PHE A 22 -8.48 -22.86 13.48
CA PHE A 22 -7.90 -24.02 12.78
C PHE A 22 -7.29 -23.68 11.43
N THR A 23 -6.51 -22.59 11.36
CA THR A 23 -5.75 -22.24 10.17
C THR A 23 -4.28 -22.08 10.52
N PHE A 24 -3.42 -22.43 9.57
CA PHE A 24 -1.96 -22.38 9.74
C PHE A 24 -1.33 -21.13 9.11
N THR A 25 -2.12 -20.08 8.97
CA THR A 25 -1.65 -18.77 8.49
C THR A 25 -1.59 -17.80 9.67
N VAL A 26 -0.42 -17.21 9.88
CA VAL A 26 -0.18 -16.20 10.91
C VAL A 26 0.28 -14.93 10.24
N TYR A 27 -0.38 -13.83 10.56
CA TYR A 27 0.00 -12.47 10.19
C TYR A 27 0.74 -11.84 11.35
N THR A 28 1.87 -11.20 11.08
CA THR A 28 2.64 -10.47 12.08
C THR A 28 3.05 -9.12 11.49
N LEU A 29 2.60 -8.04 12.11
CA LEU A 29 2.97 -6.67 11.78
C LEU A 29 4.03 -6.20 12.75
N THR A 30 5.15 -5.74 12.22
CA THR A 30 6.19 -5.03 12.96
C THR A 30 6.23 -3.57 12.52
N ASP A 31 7.09 -2.79 13.13
CA ASP A 31 7.34 -1.38 12.77
C ASP A 31 7.83 -1.18 11.33
N ARG A 32 8.42 -2.19 10.71
CA ARG A 32 9.05 -2.10 9.36
C ARG A 32 8.48 -3.03 8.33
N GLU A 33 7.91 -4.15 8.75
CA GLU A 33 7.58 -5.26 7.86
C GLU A 33 6.27 -5.94 8.26
N LEU A 34 5.51 -6.35 7.25
CA LEU A 34 4.39 -7.27 7.42
C LEU A 34 4.82 -8.65 6.97
N SER A 35 4.78 -9.63 7.87
CA SER A 35 5.08 -11.02 7.56
C SER A 35 3.82 -11.87 7.52
N VAL A 36 3.71 -12.69 6.48
CA VAL A 36 2.64 -13.66 6.28
C VAL A 36 3.25 -15.05 6.23
N LYS A 37 3.07 -15.79 7.33
CA LYS A 37 3.52 -17.18 7.42
C LYS A 37 2.33 -18.10 7.16
N THR A 38 2.46 -19.02 6.20
CA THR A 38 1.42 -19.97 5.82
C THR A 38 1.98 -21.38 5.76
N GLY A 39 1.24 -22.35 6.28
CA GLY A 39 1.54 -23.78 6.18
C GLY A 39 2.13 -24.40 7.44
N ILE A 40 2.08 -25.76 7.53
CA ILE A 40 2.72 -26.58 8.57
C ILE A 40 3.86 -27.41 7.98
N LEU A 41 3.55 -28.19 6.95
CA LEU A 41 4.52 -29.08 6.32
C LEU A 41 5.31 -28.39 5.22
N ASN A 42 4.68 -27.47 4.53
CA ASN A 42 5.31 -26.62 3.51
C ASN A 42 5.10 -25.16 3.91
N GLU A 43 6.04 -24.60 4.62
CA GLU A 43 5.97 -23.22 5.11
C GLU A 43 6.30 -22.26 3.98
N ARG A 44 5.39 -21.31 3.74
CA ARG A 44 5.63 -20.12 2.90
C ARG A 44 5.70 -18.90 3.78
N PHE A 45 6.77 -18.17 3.64
CA PHE A 45 7.02 -16.93 4.37
C PHE A 45 7.13 -15.78 3.38
N ASN A 46 6.13 -14.91 3.37
CA ASN A 46 6.12 -13.70 2.56
C ASN A 46 6.39 -12.51 3.48
N LEU A 47 7.41 -11.72 3.13
CA LEU A 47 7.80 -10.51 3.84
C LEU A 47 7.50 -9.30 2.96
N ILE A 48 6.74 -8.36 3.48
CA ILE A 48 6.32 -7.15 2.77
C ILE A 48 6.86 -5.96 3.53
N LYS A 49 7.67 -5.14 2.88
CA LYS A 49 8.15 -3.88 3.44
C LYS A 49 7.01 -2.87 3.50
N LEU A 50 6.76 -2.26 4.65
CA LEU A 50 5.63 -1.37 4.86
C LEU A 50 5.66 -0.14 3.94
N PHE A 51 6.83 0.44 3.71
CA PHE A 51 6.95 1.60 2.82
C PHE A 51 6.56 1.33 1.36
N ARG A 52 6.47 0.05 0.94
CA ARG A 52 6.04 -0.35 -0.41
C ARG A 52 4.53 -0.52 -0.55
N ILE A 53 3.78 -0.50 0.54
CA ILE A 53 2.32 -0.57 0.51
C ILE A 53 1.79 0.77 0.00
N VAL A 54 0.99 0.72 -1.06
CA VAL A 54 0.40 1.91 -1.71
C VAL A 54 -0.94 2.23 -1.10
N ASP A 55 -1.79 1.21 -0.98
CA ASP A 55 -3.16 1.34 -0.53
C ASP A 55 -3.60 0.16 0.32
N ILE A 56 -4.53 0.42 1.25
CA ILE A 56 -5.08 -0.57 2.17
C ILE A 56 -6.60 -0.48 2.14
N SER A 57 -7.23 -1.47 1.53
CA SER A 57 -8.69 -1.58 1.46
C SER A 57 -9.21 -2.65 2.41
N VAL A 58 -10.41 -2.46 2.94
CA VAL A 58 -11.11 -3.44 3.78
C VAL A 58 -12.35 -3.92 3.06
N GLU A 59 -12.39 -5.20 2.78
CA GLU A 59 -13.54 -5.86 2.17
C GLU A 59 -14.21 -6.80 3.18
N ARG A 60 -15.54 -6.89 3.12
CA ARG A 60 -16.34 -7.82 3.93
C ARG A 60 -17.36 -8.52 3.07
N THR A 61 -17.30 -9.84 3.07
CA THR A 61 -18.40 -10.66 2.57
C THR A 61 -19.52 -10.73 3.63
N PHE A 62 -20.71 -11.11 3.22
CA PHE A 62 -21.87 -11.24 4.13
C PHE A 62 -21.57 -12.14 5.32
N LEU A 63 -20.97 -13.30 5.08
CA LEU A 63 -20.59 -14.25 6.15
C LEU A 63 -19.51 -13.65 7.07
N GLN A 64 -18.53 -12.96 6.54
CA GLN A 64 -17.49 -12.28 7.34
C GLN A 64 -18.12 -11.20 8.23
N ARG A 65 -19.15 -10.52 7.76
CA ARG A 65 -19.87 -9.49 8.53
C ARG A 65 -20.57 -10.10 9.74
N ILE A 66 -21.25 -11.25 9.58
CA ILE A 66 -21.92 -11.95 10.67
C ILE A 66 -20.92 -12.40 11.74
N PHE A 67 -19.75 -12.88 11.34
CA PHE A 67 -18.71 -13.37 12.25
C PHE A 67 -17.72 -12.30 12.73
N GLY A 68 -17.93 -11.02 12.38
CA GLY A 68 -17.05 -9.90 12.76
C GLY A 68 -15.65 -9.98 12.15
N MET A 69 -15.53 -10.60 10.97
CA MET A 69 -14.28 -10.75 10.23
C MET A 69 -14.24 -9.83 9.01
N SER A 70 -13.05 -9.63 8.46
CA SER A 70 -12.81 -8.85 7.25
C SER A 70 -11.64 -9.40 6.47
N THR A 71 -11.52 -8.98 5.22
CA THR A 71 -10.34 -9.18 4.39
C THR A 71 -9.68 -7.83 4.16
N LEU A 72 -8.41 -7.69 4.51
CA LEU A 72 -7.62 -6.53 4.15
C LEU A 72 -6.90 -6.81 2.84
N VAL A 73 -7.10 -5.95 1.86
CA VAL A 73 -6.43 -6.01 0.57
C VAL A 73 -5.38 -4.93 0.53
N LEU A 74 -4.13 -5.33 0.39
CA LEU A 74 -2.96 -4.46 0.35
C LEU A 74 -2.46 -4.40 -1.08
N ASN A 75 -2.43 -3.21 -1.65
CA ASN A 75 -1.78 -2.96 -2.92
C ASN A 75 -0.32 -2.55 -2.66
N THR A 76 0.62 -3.30 -3.20
CA THR A 76 2.05 -3.06 -3.02
C THR A 76 2.74 -2.81 -4.35
N ARG A 77 3.84 -2.05 -4.35
CA ARG A 77 4.70 -1.90 -5.54
C ARG A 77 5.63 -3.09 -5.74
N ASP A 78 5.54 -4.11 -4.91
CA ASP A 78 6.41 -5.28 -4.99
C ASP A 78 5.79 -6.34 -5.90
N GLN A 79 6.39 -6.56 -7.06
CA GLN A 79 5.96 -7.57 -8.03
C GLN A 79 6.33 -9.00 -7.60
N SER A 80 7.12 -9.17 -6.54
CA SER A 80 7.51 -10.49 -6.02
C SER A 80 6.33 -11.30 -5.46
N SER A 81 5.22 -10.63 -5.15
CA SER A 81 3.98 -11.25 -4.66
C SER A 81 2.93 -11.47 -5.77
N GLY A 82 3.34 -11.68 -6.99
CA GLY A 82 2.44 -11.82 -8.13
C GLY A 82 1.98 -10.46 -8.66
N ASN A 83 0.69 -10.14 -8.62
CA ASN A 83 0.15 -8.90 -9.15
C ASN A 83 0.31 -7.67 -8.24
N GLY A 84 1.22 -7.69 -7.26
CA GLY A 84 1.36 -6.60 -6.29
C GLY A 84 0.19 -6.45 -5.31
N VAL A 85 -0.68 -7.45 -5.23
CA VAL A 85 -1.85 -7.45 -4.34
C VAL A 85 -1.70 -8.56 -3.31
N VAL A 86 -1.79 -8.21 -2.03
CA VAL A 86 -1.76 -9.17 -0.92
C VAL A 86 -3.04 -9.10 -0.13
N ALA A 87 -3.75 -10.20 0.00
CA ALA A 87 -4.99 -10.29 0.75
C ALA A 87 -4.80 -11.00 2.11
N LEU A 88 -5.02 -10.27 3.19
CA LEU A 88 -5.08 -10.81 4.54
C LEU A 88 -6.52 -11.24 4.84
N LYS A 89 -6.84 -12.50 4.62
CA LYS A 89 -8.20 -13.02 4.73
C LYS A 89 -8.58 -13.35 6.17
N ASN A 90 -9.85 -13.10 6.52
CA ASN A 90 -10.47 -13.47 7.79
C ASN A 90 -9.74 -12.90 9.02
N VAL A 91 -9.45 -11.63 8.97
CA VAL A 91 -8.91 -10.84 10.08
C VAL A 91 -10.07 -10.38 10.97
N ILE A 92 -9.93 -10.54 12.28
CA ILE A 92 -10.88 -10.00 13.25
C ILE A 92 -10.61 -8.50 13.42
N ASN A 93 -11.66 -7.69 13.56
CA ASN A 93 -11.58 -6.24 13.74
C ASN A 93 -10.77 -5.55 12.64
N GLY A 94 -11.01 -5.93 11.37
CA GLY A 94 -10.20 -5.46 10.25
C GLY A 94 -10.12 -3.94 10.09
N PHE A 95 -11.09 -3.17 10.59
CA PHE A 95 -11.01 -1.70 10.56
C PHE A 95 -9.97 -1.16 11.54
N GLU A 96 -9.90 -1.71 12.76
CA GLU A 96 -8.87 -1.35 13.73
C GLU A 96 -7.49 -1.75 13.23
N VAL A 97 -7.38 -2.97 12.70
CA VAL A 97 -6.12 -3.48 12.13
C VAL A 97 -5.68 -2.63 10.94
N ARG A 98 -6.62 -2.17 10.09
CA ARG A 98 -6.31 -1.23 9.01
C ARG A 98 -5.71 0.06 9.55
N GLN A 99 -6.27 0.62 10.63
CA GLN A 99 -5.75 1.85 11.21
C GLN A 99 -4.32 1.66 11.74
N VAL A 100 -4.08 0.61 12.53
CA VAL A 100 -2.73 0.29 13.03
C VAL A 100 -1.73 0.08 11.88
N LEU A 101 -2.18 -0.60 10.82
CA LEU A 101 -1.35 -0.85 9.65
C LEU A 101 -1.06 0.44 8.88
N GLN A 102 -2.04 1.34 8.74
CA GLN A 102 -1.86 2.64 8.10
C GLN A 102 -0.85 3.51 8.86
N GLU A 103 -0.98 3.59 10.18
CA GLU A 103 -0.05 4.33 11.03
C GLU A 103 1.39 3.78 10.90
N ALA A 104 1.54 2.46 10.89
CA ALA A 104 2.84 1.82 10.70
C ALA A 104 3.45 2.08 9.31
N VAL A 105 2.61 2.07 8.26
CA VAL A 105 3.04 2.42 6.89
C VAL A 105 3.51 3.87 6.83
N ASP A 106 2.76 4.79 7.41
CA ASP A 106 3.09 6.22 7.38
C ASP A 106 4.37 6.51 8.19
N ALA A 107 4.55 5.85 9.33
CA ALA A 107 5.78 5.92 10.11
C ALA A 107 6.98 5.38 9.33
N SER A 108 6.83 4.21 8.70
CA SER A 108 7.88 3.60 7.90
C SER A 108 8.26 4.44 6.66
N ARG A 109 7.30 5.12 6.04
CA ARG A 109 7.57 6.06 4.93
C ARG A 109 8.37 7.26 5.38
N LYS A 110 8.03 7.85 6.53
CA LYS A 110 8.79 8.96 7.11
C LYS A 110 10.22 8.56 7.43
N GLU A 111 10.42 7.40 8.04
CA GLU A 111 11.74 6.87 8.37
C GLU A 111 12.61 6.65 7.12
N ASN A 112 12.00 6.22 6.02
CA ASN A 112 12.72 5.98 4.75
C ASN A 112 12.83 7.23 3.86
N GLY A 113 12.48 8.43 4.35
CA GLY A 113 12.63 9.69 3.63
C GLY A 113 11.70 9.84 2.42
N MET A 114 10.67 9.02 2.31
CA MET A 114 9.72 9.10 1.22
C MET A 114 8.68 10.18 1.49
N SER A 115 8.78 11.31 0.80
CA SER A 115 7.69 12.27 0.79
C SER A 115 6.53 11.74 -0.05
N ALA A 116 5.30 12.18 0.26
CA ALA A 116 4.11 11.80 -0.50
C ALA A 116 4.23 12.16 -2.00
N ARG A 117 5.01 13.18 -2.34
CA ARG A 117 5.32 13.60 -3.72
C ARG A 117 6.17 12.58 -4.47
N GLU A 118 7.19 12.03 -3.83
CA GLU A 118 8.06 11.01 -4.46
C GLU A 118 7.34 9.69 -4.66
N PHE A 119 6.36 9.41 -3.80
CA PHE A 119 5.61 8.17 -3.89
C PHE A 119 4.56 8.17 -5.01
N LEU A 120 3.98 9.33 -5.33
CA LEU A 120 3.02 9.51 -6.42
C LEU A 120 3.69 9.89 -7.75
N GLY A 121 4.87 10.52 -7.70
CA GLY A 121 5.70 10.85 -8.86
C GLY A 121 6.66 9.71 -9.15
N GLY A 122 6.60 9.10 -10.33
CA GLY A 122 7.67 8.24 -10.83
C GLY A 122 9.01 8.97 -10.91
N PRO A 123 10.14 8.29 -11.21
CA PRO A 123 11.45 8.91 -11.35
C PRO A 123 11.44 9.87 -12.56
N GLY A 124 11.20 11.15 -12.32
CA GLY A 124 11.08 12.16 -13.36
C GLY A 124 10.31 13.41 -12.94
N GLY A 125 10.16 13.68 -11.65
CA GLY A 125 9.60 14.94 -11.17
C GLY A 125 10.53 16.11 -11.53
N GLN A 126 10.24 16.79 -12.65
CA GLN A 126 10.82 18.09 -12.92
C GLN A 126 10.44 19.05 -11.79
N GLU A 127 11.45 19.63 -11.17
CA GLU A 127 11.30 20.79 -10.29
C GLU A 127 10.56 21.89 -11.05
N PHE A 128 9.33 22.18 -10.67
CA PHE A 128 8.72 23.45 -10.95
C PHE A 128 9.33 24.48 -9.99
N GLY A 129 10.44 25.07 -10.41
CA GLY A 129 10.95 26.26 -9.77
C GLY A 129 9.97 27.41 -9.98
N PRO A 130 9.73 28.27 -8.99
CA PRO A 130 8.99 29.51 -9.20
C PRO A 130 9.87 30.52 -9.89
N GLY A 131 9.55 30.89 -11.11
CA GLY A 131 10.10 32.08 -11.71
C GLY A 131 10.80 31.89 -13.05
N SER A 132 10.08 32.08 -14.09
CA SER A 132 10.46 32.97 -15.17
C SER A 132 9.21 33.28 -15.99
N ASP A 133 8.84 34.51 -15.90
CA ASP A 133 7.92 35.21 -16.80
C ASP A 133 8.34 34.97 -18.23
N GLY A 134 7.43 34.43 -19.00
CA GLY A 134 7.63 34.19 -20.42
C GLY A 134 6.27 33.82 -21.03
N LEU A 135 5.34 34.75 -20.90
CA LEU A 135 4.14 34.80 -21.73
C LEU A 135 4.55 35.23 -23.14
N ASP A 136 4.91 34.28 -23.96
CA ASP A 136 5.00 34.45 -25.40
C ASP A 136 4.49 33.19 -26.10
N VAL A 137 3.22 32.93 -25.88
CA VAL A 137 2.53 31.91 -26.65
C VAL A 137 1.22 32.50 -27.13
N TYR A 138 1.30 33.30 -28.12
CA TYR A 138 0.30 33.54 -29.18
C TYR A 138 0.85 34.62 -30.08
N GLY A 139 1.88 34.32 -30.84
CA GLY A 139 2.18 34.99 -32.08
C GLY A 139 1.07 34.71 -33.06
N PHE A 140 -0.03 35.41 -32.94
CA PHE A 140 -1.01 35.49 -33.98
C PHE A 140 -0.46 36.47 -35.00
N ASP A 141 0.12 35.97 -36.04
CA ASP A 141 0.57 36.74 -37.19
C ASP A 141 -0.66 37.20 -37.96
N ALA A 142 -1.12 38.42 -37.60
CA ALA A 142 -2.14 39.14 -38.29
C ALA A 142 -1.45 40.11 -39.28
N GLY A 143 -0.96 39.57 -40.37
CA GLY A 143 -0.30 40.41 -41.37
C GLY A 143 -0.20 39.78 -42.73
N ALA A 144 -1.30 39.74 -43.45
CA ALA A 144 -1.25 39.70 -44.93
C ALA A 144 -2.68 39.70 -45.53
N TYR A 145 -3.35 40.81 -45.39
CA TYR A 145 -4.34 41.23 -46.38
C TYR A 145 -4.11 42.69 -46.65
N ALA A 146 -3.23 43.00 -47.58
CA ALA A 146 -3.14 44.28 -48.26
C ALA A 146 -2.87 44.02 -49.72
N ASP A 147 -3.83 44.41 -50.50
CA ASP A 147 -3.72 44.96 -51.84
C ASP A 147 -3.36 44.08 -53.02
N GLY A 148 -4.24 44.12 -53.96
CA GLY A 148 -4.04 43.81 -55.35
C GLY A 148 -5.30 43.92 -56.16
N GLN A 149 -5.53 45.06 -56.66
CA GLN A 149 -6.38 45.47 -57.79
C GLN A 149 -6.55 44.39 -58.86
#